data_fe0ad82409c046395abd5b8faa355c4c
#
_entry.id   fe0ad82409c046395abd5b8faa355c4c
#
_cell.length_a   1.000
_cell.length_b   1.000
_cell.length_c   1.000
_cell.angle_alpha   90.00
_cell.angle_beta   90.00
_cell.angle_gamma   90.00
#
_symmetry.space_group_name_H-M   'P 1'
#
loop_
_entity.id
_entity.type
_entity.pdbx_description
1 polymer ?
#
loop_
_entity_poly.entity_id
_entity_poly.type
_entity_poly.pdbx_seq_one_letter_code
_entity_poly.pdbx_strand_id
1 'polypeptide(L)'
;MGDKKTKVVLDADVINHFSRGGRLSLLPNILPEFQFIVLDIVKKELPILILADLDKVIKQEKTIAEEVFGGTSGEKKEYFRLTATSGPHLGKGESACMVYCRYHNDVVGSSNTKDITDYCKQYGITYLTTNDFLFYAIQRSLITKEEAV
;
A
#
# COMPACT_ATOMS: atom_id res chain seq x y z
N MET A 1 27.27 2.94 -4.32
CA MET A 1 26.26 2.73 -3.34
C MET A 1 24.96 3.38 -3.74
N GLY A 2 24.01 2.59 -4.13
CA GLY A 2 22.72 3.11 -4.56
C GLY A 2 21.89 3.58 -3.37
N ASP A 3 21.21 4.69 -3.55
CA ASP A 3 20.27 5.17 -2.56
C ASP A 3 19.10 4.19 -2.50
N LYS A 4 18.67 3.93 -1.28
CA LYS A 4 17.51 3.09 -1.05
C LYS A 4 16.27 3.84 -1.53
N LYS A 5 15.54 3.24 -2.46
CA LYS A 5 14.27 3.83 -2.91
C LYS A 5 13.28 3.87 -1.76
N THR A 6 12.53 4.96 -1.66
CA THR A 6 11.37 5.03 -0.78
C THR A 6 10.35 4.01 -1.27
N LYS A 7 9.72 3.32 -0.33
CA LYS A 7 8.73 2.31 -0.65
C LYS A 7 7.32 2.89 -0.60
N VAL A 8 6.46 2.42 -1.50
CA VAL A 8 5.02 2.60 -1.38
C VAL A 8 4.48 1.28 -0.85
N VAL A 9 3.89 1.31 0.33
CA VAL A 9 3.35 0.13 1.01
C VAL A 9 1.87 0.06 0.71
N LEU A 10 1.47 -0.91 -0.13
CA LEU A 10 0.12 -1.01 -0.67
C LEU A 10 -0.83 -1.67 0.32
N ASP A 11 -1.95 -1.00 0.59
CA ASP A 11 -3.04 -1.59 1.35
C ASP A 11 -3.98 -2.35 0.41
N ALA A 12 -4.84 -3.17 1.00
CA ALA A 12 -5.73 -4.08 0.25
C ALA A 12 -6.67 -3.34 -0.70
N ASP A 13 -7.19 -2.18 -0.29
CA ASP A 13 -8.16 -1.45 -1.12
C ASP A 13 -7.56 -0.95 -2.43
N VAL A 14 -6.32 -0.45 -2.41
CA VAL A 14 -5.64 0.00 -3.63
C VAL A 14 -5.36 -1.20 -4.54
N ILE A 15 -4.89 -2.31 -3.96
CA ILE A 15 -4.65 -3.54 -4.73
C ILE A 15 -5.96 -4.03 -5.37
N ASN A 16 -7.05 -4.05 -4.61
CA ASN A 16 -8.36 -4.46 -5.10
C ASN A 16 -8.82 -3.59 -6.27
N HIS A 17 -8.68 -2.27 -6.15
CA HIS A 17 -9.12 -1.35 -7.21
C HIS A 17 -8.36 -1.59 -8.50
N PHE A 18 -7.03 -1.68 -8.43
CA PHE A 18 -6.21 -1.86 -9.63
C PHE A 18 -6.35 -3.27 -10.21
N SER A 19 -6.47 -4.30 -9.38
CA SER A 19 -6.67 -5.67 -9.85
C SER A 19 -8.02 -5.83 -10.54
N ARG A 20 -9.08 -5.28 -9.95
CA ARG A 20 -10.42 -5.35 -10.55
C ARG A 20 -10.51 -4.59 -11.87
N GLY A 21 -9.73 -3.52 -12.00
CA GLY A 21 -9.64 -2.76 -13.24
C GLY A 21 -8.73 -3.41 -14.28
N GLY A 22 -8.09 -4.53 -13.95
CA GLY A 22 -7.14 -5.19 -14.85
C GLY A 22 -5.84 -4.41 -15.03
N ARG A 23 -5.47 -3.60 -14.03
CA ARG A 23 -4.36 -2.67 -14.15
C ARG A 23 -3.31 -2.80 -13.04
N LEU A 24 -3.29 -3.93 -12.32
CA LEU A 24 -2.37 -4.10 -11.21
C LEU A 24 -0.91 -3.96 -11.66
N SER A 25 -0.57 -4.52 -12.81
CA SER A 25 0.79 -4.43 -13.38
C SER A 25 1.21 -3.00 -13.71
N LEU A 26 0.24 -2.12 -13.93
CA LEU A 26 0.52 -0.71 -14.24
C LEU A 26 1.04 0.05 -13.03
N LEU A 27 0.58 -0.33 -11.84
CA LEU A 27 0.80 0.44 -10.61
C LEU A 27 2.27 0.79 -10.36
N PRO A 28 3.23 -0.15 -10.42
CA PRO A 28 4.64 0.21 -10.24
C PRO A 28 5.20 1.14 -11.31
N ASN A 29 4.59 1.18 -12.49
CA ASN A 29 5.04 2.05 -13.58
C ASN A 29 4.56 3.48 -13.45
N ILE A 30 3.55 3.72 -12.61
CA ILE A 30 3.02 5.08 -12.40
C ILE A 30 4.05 5.94 -11.69
N LEU A 31 4.72 5.40 -10.71
CA LEU A 31 5.74 6.10 -9.92
C LEU A 31 7.00 5.24 -9.85
N PRO A 32 7.77 5.17 -10.95
CA PRO A 32 8.92 4.26 -11.02
C PRO A 32 10.07 4.64 -10.08
N GLU A 33 10.06 5.84 -9.55
CA GLU A 33 11.02 6.29 -8.54
C GLU A 33 10.84 5.62 -7.18
N PHE A 34 9.68 4.99 -6.94
CA PHE A 34 9.40 4.26 -5.70
C PHE A 34 9.51 2.76 -5.90
N GLN A 35 9.78 2.04 -4.82
CA GLN A 35 9.65 0.59 -4.79
C GLN A 35 8.29 0.25 -4.22
N PHE A 36 7.52 -0.60 -4.89
CA PHE A 36 6.19 -1.00 -4.42
C PHE A 36 6.29 -2.32 -3.65
N ILE A 37 5.71 -2.34 -2.45
CA ILE A 37 5.70 -3.54 -1.62
C ILE A 37 4.31 -3.81 -1.07
N VAL A 38 4.09 -5.07 -0.68
CA VAL A 38 2.89 -5.48 0.04
C VAL A 38 3.32 -6.28 1.27
N LEU A 39 2.69 -6.00 2.41
CA LEU A 39 2.99 -6.72 3.65
C LEU A 39 2.22 -8.04 3.70
N ASP A 40 2.80 -9.04 4.35
CA ASP A 40 2.19 -10.35 4.50
C ASP A 40 0.79 -10.28 5.13
N ILE A 41 0.59 -9.37 6.09
CA ILE A 41 -0.71 -9.17 6.74
C ILE A 41 -1.76 -8.70 5.72
N VAL A 42 -1.39 -7.81 4.81
CA VAL A 42 -2.30 -7.31 3.77
C VAL A 42 -2.69 -8.43 2.81
N LYS A 43 -1.74 -9.27 2.43
CA LYS A 43 -2.03 -10.40 1.54
C LYS A 43 -3.12 -11.32 2.09
N LYS A 44 -3.15 -11.51 3.39
CA LYS A 44 -4.16 -12.38 4.05
C LYS A 44 -5.57 -11.84 3.94
N GLU A 45 -5.73 -10.56 3.66
CA GLU A 45 -7.04 -9.92 3.53
C GLU A 45 -7.59 -9.95 2.10
N LEU A 46 -6.78 -10.36 1.12
CA LEU A 46 -7.16 -10.28 -0.28
C LEU A 46 -8.03 -11.46 -0.71
N PRO A 47 -9.09 -11.21 -1.52
CA PRO A 47 -9.83 -12.30 -2.15
C PRO A 47 -8.92 -13.17 -3.01
N ILE A 48 -9.27 -14.45 -3.15
CA ILE A 48 -8.39 -15.45 -3.78
C ILE A 48 -7.99 -15.08 -5.21
N LEU A 49 -8.90 -14.52 -6.00
CA LEU A 49 -8.59 -14.13 -7.37
C LEU A 49 -7.65 -12.94 -7.43
N ILE A 50 -7.81 -12.00 -6.51
CA ILE A 50 -6.95 -10.82 -6.44
C ILE A 50 -5.57 -11.22 -5.92
N LEU A 51 -5.52 -12.13 -4.95
CA LEU A 51 -4.27 -12.66 -4.45
C LEU A 51 -3.48 -13.37 -5.57
N ALA A 52 -4.17 -14.14 -6.42
CA ALA A 52 -3.53 -14.79 -7.56
C ALA A 52 -2.93 -13.78 -8.54
N ASP A 53 -3.66 -12.70 -8.82
CA ASP A 53 -3.19 -11.62 -9.68
C ASP A 53 -1.95 -10.93 -9.10
N LEU A 54 -2.00 -10.64 -7.81
CA LEU A 54 -0.87 -10.04 -7.10
C LEU A 54 0.36 -10.96 -7.09
N ASP A 55 0.17 -12.24 -6.82
CA ASP A 55 1.27 -13.20 -6.81
C ASP A 55 1.95 -13.31 -8.16
N LYS A 56 1.17 -13.18 -9.24
CA LYS A 56 1.72 -13.14 -10.59
C LYS A 56 2.65 -11.93 -10.78
N VAL A 57 2.25 -10.77 -10.29
CA VAL A 57 3.08 -9.56 -10.37
C VAL A 57 4.33 -9.72 -9.52
N ILE A 58 4.22 -10.29 -8.34
CA ILE A 58 5.35 -10.49 -7.44
C ILE A 58 6.36 -11.48 -8.02
N LYS A 59 5.88 -12.64 -8.50
CA LYS A 59 6.74 -13.77 -8.88
C LYS A 59 7.22 -13.70 -10.32
N GLN A 60 6.37 -13.26 -11.24
CA GLN A 60 6.70 -13.24 -12.67
C GLN A 60 7.24 -11.89 -13.11
N GLU A 61 6.55 -10.80 -12.80
CA GLU A 61 6.96 -9.45 -13.19
C GLU A 61 8.02 -8.87 -12.26
N LYS A 62 7.97 -9.24 -10.98
CA LYS A 62 8.93 -8.82 -9.94
C LYS A 62 8.97 -7.31 -9.73
N THR A 63 7.85 -6.65 -9.98
CA THR A 63 7.72 -5.18 -9.83
C THR A 63 7.08 -4.78 -8.52
N ILE A 64 6.47 -5.73 -7.81
CA ILE A 64 5.99 -5.56 -6.44
C ILE A 64 6.66 -6.64 -5.60
N ALA A 65 7.20 -6.26 -4.44
CA ALA A 65 7.85 -7.21 -3.52
C ALA A 65 6.97 -7.46 -2.31
N GLU A 66 7.11 -8.63 -1.73
CA GLU A 66 6.43 -8.97 -0.46
C GLU A 66 7.40 -8.77 0.69
N GLU A 67 6.91 -8.20 1.81
CA GLU A 67 7.69 -7.98 3.03
C GLU A 67 6.94 -8.52 4.23
N VAL A 68 7.67 -8.98 5.23
CA VAL A 68 7.09 -9.44 6.48
C VAL A 68 6.99 -8.27 7.45
N PHE A 69 5.83 -8.09 8.05
CA PHE A 69 5.60 -7.02 9.03
C PHE A 69 6.06 -7.45 10.42
N GLY A 70 6.51 -6.49 11.21
CA GLY A 70 6.77 -6.70 12.63
C GLY A 70 8.23 -7.01 12.95
N GLY A 71 9.16 -6.34 12.27
CA GLY A 71 10.60 -6.54 12.50
C GLY A 71 11.09 -6.11 13.87
N THR A 72 10.41 -5.16 14.54
CA THR A 72 10.80 -4.68 15.86
C THR A 72 9.66 -4.80 16.86
N SER A 73 9.99 -4.79 18.15
CA SER A 73 8.99 -4.82 19.21
C SER A 73 8.15 -3.54 19.24
N GLY A 74 8.74 -2.41 18.86
CA GLY A 74 8.02 -1.13 18.78
C GLY A 74 6.92 -1.16 17.74
N GLU A 75 7.21 -1.71 16.57
CA GLU A 75 6.22 -1.86 15.51
C GLU A 75 5.06 -2.75 15.97
N LYS A 76 5.37 -3.88 16.59
CA LYS A 76 4.35 -4.81 17.09
C LYS A 76 3.46 -4.17 18.15
N LYS A 77 4.03 -3.43 19.10
CA LYS A 77 3.28 -2.74 20.15
C LYS A 77 2.32 -1.72 19.55
N GLU A 78 2.79 -0.92 18.62
CA GLU A 78 1.97 0.11 17.99
C GLU A 78 0.85 -0.52 17.15
N TYR A 79 1.15 -1.60 16.43
CA TYR A 79 0.15 -2.33 15.67
C TYR A 79 -0.97 -2.85 16.58
N PHE A 80 -0.61 -3.46 17.71
CA PHE A 80 -1.59 -3.98 18.65
C PHE A 80 -2.41 -2.85 19.27
N ARG A 81 -1.80 -1.70 19.53
CA ARG A 81 -2.53 -0.53 20.05
C ARG A 81 -3.59 -0.06 19.05
N LEU A 82 -3.24 0.01 17.76
CA LEU A 82 -4.16 0.50 16.73
C LEU A 82 -5.30 -0.47 16.45
N THR A 83 -5.05 -1.78 16.53
CA THR A 83 -6.05 -2.79 16.18
C THR A 83 -6.90 -3.25 17.36
N ALA A 84 -6.52 -2.89 18.59
CA ALA A 84 -7.23 -3.34 19.80
C ALA A 84 -8.64 -2.77 19.86
N THR A 85 -9.58 -3.58 20.37
CA THR A 85 -10.97 -3.16 20.58
C THR A 85 -11.10 -2.03 21.60
N SER A 86 -10.17 -1.97 22.57
CA SER A 86 -10.12 -0.91 23.58
C SER A 86 -9.43 0.36 23.08
N GLY A 87 -8.82 0.33 21.90
CA GLY A 87 -8.12 1.44 21.28
C GLY A 87 -8.87 1.96 20.06
N PRO A 88 -8.14 2.51 19.07
CA PRO A 88 -8.74 3.01 17.82
C PRO A 88 -9.50 1.96 17.02
N HIS A 89 -9.19 0.69 17.21
CA HIS A 89 -9.84 -0.43 16.54
C HIS A 89 -9.83 -0.29 15.02
N LEU A 90 -8.66 0.02 14.45
CA LEU A 90 -8.47 0.14 13.01
C LEU A 90 -8.25 -1.23 12.38
N GLY A 91 -8.41 -1.31 11.06
CA GLY A 91 -8.19 -2.54 10.32
C GLY A 91 -6.76 -3.05 10.41
N LYS A 92 -6.58 -4.36 10.33
CA LYS A 92 -5.26 -4.99 10.49
C LYS A 92 -4.29 -4.58 9.38
N GLY A 93 -4.72 -4.67 8.13
CA GLY A 93 -3.86 -4.35 6.99
C GLY A 93 -3.45 -2.89 6.99
N GLU A 94 -4.41 -1.98 7.14
CA GLU A 94 -4.10 -0.56 7.15
C GLU A 94 -3.23 -0.17 8.34
N SER A 95 -3.46 -0.77 9.50
CA SER A 95 -2.63 -0.50 10.69
C SER A 95 -1.19 -0.95 10.45
N ALA A 96 -0.99 -2.14 9.89
CA ALA A 96 0.34 -2.64 9.56
C ALA A 96 1.05 -1.72 8.57
N CYS A 97 0.34 -1.25 7.53
CA CYS A 97 0.91 -0.32 6.55
C CYS A 97 1.34 0.99 7.19
N MET A 98 0.50 1.58 8.03
CA MET A 98 0.81 2.85 8.69
C MET A 98 2.00 2.71 9.64
N VAL A 99 2.02 1.66 10.45
CA VAL A 99 3.12 1.43 11.41
C VAL A 99 4.42 1.18 10.66
N TYR A 100 4.37 0.34 9.63
CA TYR A 100 5.56 0.08 8.81
C TYR A 100 6.13 1.39 8.25
N CYS A 101 5.28 2.20 7.62
CA CYS A 101 5.72 3.45 7.01
C CYS A 101 6.24 4.45 8.03
N ARG A 102 5.64 4.52 9.21
CA ARG A 102 6.13 5.37 10.29
C ARG A 102 7.54 4.99 10.72
N TYR A 103 7.79 3.69 10.91
CA TYR A 103 9.08 3.21 11.40
C TYR A 103 10.17 3.13 10.34
N HIS A 104 9.79 3.06 9.07
CA HIS A 104 10.71 2.95 7.94
C HIS A 104 10.76 4.20 7.06
N ASN A 105 9.98 5.22 7.42
CA ASN A 105 9.90 6.48 6.66
C ASN A 105 9.46 6.26 5.20
N ASP A 106 8.45 5.45 5.01
CA ASP A 106 7.92 5.10 3.70
C ASP A 106 6.51 5.69 3.48
N VAL A 107 5.92 5.44 2.31
CA VAL A 107 4.64 6.02 1.88
C VAL A 107 3.54 4.95 1.92
N VAL A 108 2.38 5.31 2.48
CA VAL A 108 1.21 4.41 2.50
C VAL A 108 0.42 4.56 1.22
N GLY A 109 0.10 3.45 0.56
CA GLY A 109 -0.85 3.42 -0.55
C GLY A 109 -2.20 2.89 -0.07
N SER A 110 -3.12 3.77 0.30
CA SER A 110 -4.43 3.40 0.81
C SER A 110 -5.45 4.46 0.48
N SER A 111 -6.67 4.04 0.13
CA SER A 111 -7.79 4.94 -0.15
C SER A 111 -8.72 5.12 1.04
N ASN A 112 -8.48 4.45 2.15
CA ASN A 112 -9.32 4.56 3.34
C ASN A 112 -8.92 5.78 4.17
N THR A 113 -9.10 6.98 3.59
CA THR A 113 -8.68 8.25 4.21
C THR A 113 -9.36 8.50 5.55
N LYS A 114 -10.57 8.00 5.72
CA LYS A 114 -11.30 8.16 6.97
C LYS A 114 -10.53 7.63 8.17
N ASP A 115 -9.88 6.47 8.00
CA ASP A 115 -9.19 5.80 9.11
C ASP A 115 -7.71 6.19 9.21
N ILE A 116 -7.07 6.59 8.11
CA ILE A 116 -5.61 6.79 8.11
C ILE A 116 -5.17 8.24 8.22
N THR A 117 -6.04 9.20 7.88
CA THR A 117 -5.64 10.61 7.77
C THR A 117 -5.06 11.15 9.09
N ASP A 118 -5.75 10.92 10.20
CA ASP A 118 -5.32 11.46 11.49
C ASP A 118 -3.97 10.90 11.94
N TYR A 119 -3.80 9.59 11.80
CA TYR A 119 -2.56 8.94 12.18
C TYR A 119 -1.40 9.41 11.29
N CYS A 120 -1.62 9.45 9.99
CA CYS A 120 -0.59 9.89 9.06
C CYS A 120 -0.19 11.34 9.31
N LYS A 121 -1.17 12.21 9.58
CA LYS A 121 -0.91 13.61 9.91
C LYS A 121 -0.11 13.74 11.20
N GLN A 122 -0.48 12.97 12.23
CA GLN A 122 0.19 13.02 13.52
C GLN A 122 1.67 12.64 13.44
N TYR A 123 1.99 11.65 12.61
CA TYR A 123 3.36 11.11 12.53
C TYR A 123 4.10 11.47 11.26
N GLY A 124 3.56 12.41 10.48
CA GLY A 124 4.23 12.88 9.26
C GLY A 124 4.37 11.83 8.17
N ILE A 125 3.40 10.93 8.04
CA ILE A 125 3.42 9.87 7.04
C ILE A 125 2.71 10.36 5.78
N THR A 126 3.38 10.26 4.63
CA THR A 126 2.76 10.55 3.33
C THR A 126 1.91 9.36 2.91
N TYR A 127 0.72 9.64 2.37
CA TYR A 127 -0.11 8.59 1.79
C TYR A 127 -0.62 8.97 0.41
N LEU A 128 -0.84 7.96 -0.43
CA LEU A 128 -1.37 8.11 -1.78
C LEU A 128 -2.62 7.25 -1.89
N THR A 129 -3.69 7.83 -2.45
CA THR A 129 -4.95 7.12 -2.66
C THR A 129 -5.01 6.54 -4.07
N THR A 130 -6.01 5.68 -4.33
CA THR A 130 -6.27 5.19 -5.69
C THR A 130 -6.43 6.36 -6.66
N ASN A 131 -7.14 7.41 -6.26
CA ASN A 131 -7.34 8.58 -7.11
C ASN A 131 -6.02 9.30 -7.40
N ASP A 132 -5.11 9.35 -6.42
CA ASP A 132 -3.78 9.94 -6.64
C ASP A 132 -3.00 9.15 -7.69
N PHE A 133 -3.01 7.83 -7.61
CA PHE A 133 -2.35 6.98 -8.61
C PHE A 133 -2.96 7.16 -9.99
N LEU A 134 -4.28 7.22 -10.09
CA LEU A 134 -4.96 7.43 -11.37
C LEU A 134 -4.62 8.79 -11.94
N PHE A 135 -4.56 9.83 -11.11
CA PHE A 135 -4.16 11.17 -11.54
C PHE A 135 -2.75 11.13 -12.16
N TYR A 136 -1.78 10.53 -11.47
CA TYR A 136 -0.42 10.42 -12.01
C TYR A 136 -0.36 9.57 -13.27
N ALA A 137 -1.17 8.52 -13.35
CA ALA A 137 -1.22 7.67 -14.54
C ALA A 137 -1.72 8.46 -15.76
N ILE A 138 -2.75 9.28 -15.58
CA ILE A 138 -3.26 10.16 -16.64
C ILE A 138 -2.19 11.19 -17.03
N GLN A 139 -1.59 11.84 -16.05
CA GLN A 139 -0.58 12.86 -16.26
C GLN A 139 0.63 12.33 -17.04
N ARG A 140 0.98 11.06 -16.81
CA ARG A 140 2.10 10.39 -17.49
C ARG A 140 1.68 9.66 -18.77
N SER A 141 0.44 9.86 -19.20
CA SER A 141 -0.12 9.27 -20.43
C SER A 141 -0.12 7.74 -20.44
N LEU A 142 -0.21 7.12 -19.26
CA LEU A 142 -0.30 5.66 -19.16
C LEU A 142 -1.72 5.15 -19.34
N ILE A 143 -2.71 5.97 -19.00
CA ILE A 143 -4.13 5.70 -19.23
C ILE A 143 -4.83 7.01 -19.62
N THR A 144 -6.03 6.91 -20.19
CA THR A 144 -6.86 8.06 -20.50
C THR A 144 -7.79 8.36 -19.32
N LYS A 145 -8.41 9.56 -19.35
CA LYS A 145 -9.42 9.92 -18.34
C LYS A 145 -10.58 8.94 -18.34
N GLU A 146 -11.00 8.48 -19.54
CA GLU A 146 -12.09 7.54 -19.70
C GLU A 146 -11.76 6.19 -19.06
N GLU A 147 -10.52 5.74 -19.19
CA GLU A 147 -10.07 4.48 -18.59
C GLU A 147 -10.00 4.54 -17.07
N ALA A 148 -9.81 5.74 -16.50
CA ALA A 148 -9.68 5.91 -15.04
C ALA A 148 -11.02 5.89 -14.31
N VAL A 149 -12.12 6.01 -15.01
CA VAL A 149 -13.47 6.05 -14.42
C VAL A 149 -13.96 4.68 -13.96
#